data_4f7c114eb2d66f2888570fa6e054f40b
#
_entry.id   4f7c114eb2d66f2888570fa6e054f40b
#
_cell.length_a   1.000
_cell.length_b   1.000
_cell.length_c   1.000
_cell.angle_alpha   90.00
_cell.angle_beta   90.00
_cell.angle_gamma   90.00
#
_symmetry.space_group_name_H-M   'P 1'
#
loop_
_entity.id
_entity.type
_entity.pdbx_description
1 polymer ?
#
loop_
_entity_poly.entity_id
_entity_poly.type
_entity_poly.pdbx_seq_one_letter_code
_entity_poly.pdbx_strand_id
1 'polypeptide(L)'
;TVNDYLAQRDAENNRPLFEFLGLSVGINMSGIPAPAKREAYAADITYGTNNEYGFDYLRDNMAFSPEERVQRKLHYALVDEVDSILIDEARTPLIISGPAEDSSEMYKKVNVIIPHLVRQEKEDSDTFQGEGHFSVDEKARQVTLTERGLVLVEELLVKEKIMEEGESLYSPGNIMMMHHVTAALRAHVLFTRDVDYIVKDGEVIIVDEHTGRTMQGRRWSDGLHQAVEAKEGVEIQNENQTLASITFQNYFRLYEKLAGMTGTADTEAFEFSSIYKLDTVVVPTNRPMIRK
;
A
#
# COMPACT_ATOMS: atom_id res chain seq x y z
N THR A 1 16.61 16.28 6.92
CA THR A 1 16.03 17.61 6.96
C THR A 1 14.63 17.64 6.34
N VAL A 2 13.91 18.77 6.46
CA VAL A 2 12.45 18.83 6.21
C VAL A 2 12.06 18.72 4.73
N ASN A 3 12.88 19.29 3.83
CA ASN A 3 12.60 19.26 2.39
C ASN A 3 13.88 19.33 1.55
N ASP A 4 13.76 19.11 0.25
CA ASP A 4 14.89 19.08 -0.69
C ASP A 4 15.64 20.41 -0.76
N TYR A 5 14.91 21.53 -0.69
CA TYR A 5 15.54 22.86 -0.68
C TYR A 5 16.46 23.03 0.53
N LEU A 6 15.98 22.67 1.72
CA LEU A 6 16.79 22.75 2.94
C LEU A 6 17.95 21.75 2.91
N ALA A 7 17.74 20.56 2.36
CA ALA A 7 18.82 19.58 2.19
C ALA A 7 19.95 20.15 1.35
N GLN A 8 19.63 20.75 0.21
CA GLN A 8 20.61 21.38 -0.65
C GLN A 8 21.28 22.58 0.00
N ARG A 9 20.49 23.53 0.51
CA ARG A 9 20.98 24.75 1.15
C ARG A 9 21.94 24.45 2.30
N ASP A 10 21.55 23.56 3.20
CA ASP A 10 22.33 23.27 4.40
C ASP A 10 23.58 22.47 4.08
N ALA A 11 23.50 21.56 3.12
CA ALA A 11 24.68 20.85 2.59
C ALA A 11 25.69 21.83 1.98
N GLU A 12 25.23 22.73 1.12
CA GLU A 12 26.10 23.72 0.46
C GLU A 12 26.71 24.72 1.46
N ASN A 13 25.93 25.18 2.43
CA ASN A 13 26.41 26.09 3.46
C ASN A 13 27.47 25.47 4.38
N ASN A 14 27.33 24.20 4.71
CA ASN A 14 28.23 23.50 5.61
C ASN A 14 29.37 22.78 4.88
N ARG A 15 29.26 22.59 3.58
CA ARG A 15 30.30 21.93 2.74
C ARG A 15 31.71 22.47 2.97
N PRO A 16 31.96 23.80 2.98
CA PRO A 16 33.32 24.33 3.18
C PRO A 16 33.94 23.89 4.51
N LEU A 17 33.13 23.79 5.57
CA LEU A 17 33.58 23.31 6.88
C LEU A 17 33.93 21.84 6.84
N PHE A 18 33.07 21.01 6.26
CA PHE A 18 33.31 19.55 6.21
C PHE A 18 34.50 19.21 5.29
N GLU A 19 34.59 19.85 4.14
CA GLU A 19 35.74 19.67 3.22
C GLU A 19 37.06 20.12 3.84
N PHE A 20 37.05 21.20 4.63
CA PHE A 20 38.21 21.62 5.41
C PHE A 20 38.66 20.54 6.41
N LEU A 21 37.72 19.76 6.96
CA LEU A 21 37.98 18.63 7.84
C LEU A 21 38.30 17.32 7.07
N GLY A 22 38.35 17.36 5.75
CA GLY A 22 38.62 16.21 4.90
C GLY A 22 37.42 15.28 4.67
N LEU A 23 36.18 15.77 4.93
CA LEU A 23 34.94 15.01 4.78
C LEU A 23 34.21 15.41 3.50
N SER A 24 33.73 14.44 2.76
CA SER A 24 32.91 14.63 1.56
C SER A 24 31.43 14.81 1.91
N VAL A 25 30.71 15.60 1.10
CA VAL A 25 29.28 15.89 1.30
C VAL A 25 28.48 15.55 0.06
N GLY A 26 27.51 14.66 0.21
CA GLY A 26 26.53 14.28 -0.79
C GLY A 26 25.14 14.86 -0.49
N ILE A 27 24.35 15.04 -1.53
CA ILE A 27 22.95 15.51 -1.41
C ILE A 27 22.04 14.52 -2.11
N ASN A 28 21.14 13.91 -1.34
CA ASN A 28 20.11 13.02 -1.84
C ASN A 28 18.78 13.78 -1.95
N MET A 29 18.28 13.92 -3.17
CA MET A 29 17.01 14.59 -3.46
C MET A 29 16.07 13.69 -4.23
N SER A 30 14.80 14.05 -4.21
CA SER A 30 13.79 13.38 -5.02
C SER A 30 14.10 13.49 -6.52
N GLY A 31 13.86 12.40 -7.26
CA GLY A 31 13.98 12.36 -8.71
C GLY A 31 15.38 12.28 -9.28
N ILE A 32 16.45 12.29 -8.48
CA ILE A 32 17.80 12.04 -9.03
C ILE A 32 17.99 10.56 -9.39
N PRO A 33 18.76 10.25 -10.46
CA PRO A 33 18.95 8.88 -10.93
C PRO A 33 19.81 8.06 -9.96
N ALA A 34 19.64 6.72 -10.00
CA ALA A 34 20.33 5.80 -9.10
C ALA A 34 21.87 5.95 -9.06
N PRO A 35 22.60 6.21 -10.16
CA PRO A 35 24.03 6.49 -10.09
C PRO A 35 24.38 7.70 -9.24
N ALA A 36 23.63 8.80 -9.38
CA ALA A 36 23.81 10.01 -8.58
C ALA A 36 23.46 9.79 -7.10
N LYS A 37 22.43 8.97 -6.82
CA LYS A 37 22.11 8.55 -5.44
C LYS A 37 23.26 7.74 -4.82
N ARG A 38 23.82 6.78 -5.54
CA ARG A 38 24.97 6.00 -5.06
C ARG A 38 26.16 6.90 -4.72
N GLU A 39 26.45 7.87 -5.59
CA GLU A 39 27.51 8.84 -5.33
C GLU A 39 27.22 9.69 -4.09
N ALA A 40 25.99 10.18 -3.93
CA ALA A 40 25.58 10.92 -2.74
C ALA A 40 25.70 10.09 -1.45
N TYR A 41 25.28 8.82 -1.48
CA TYR A 41 25.40 7.92 -0.32
C TYR A 41 26.85 7.46 -0.05
N ALA A 42 27.72 7.49 -1.04
CA ALA A 42 29.15 7.17 -0.88
C ALA A 42 29.92 8.29 -0.16
N ALA A 43 29.38 9.50 -0.08
CA ALA A 43 29.96 10.59 0.67
C ALA A 43 30.00 10.32 2.18
N ASP A 44 30.92 10.94 2.91
CA ASP A 44 31.02 10.81 4.37
C ASP A 44 29.78 11.34 5.07
N ILE A 45 29.21 12.44 4.55
CA ILE A 45 27.98 13.07 5.05
C ILE A 45 27.00 13.17 3.89
N THR A 46 25.77 12.65 4.09
CA THR A 46 24.69 12.75 3.10
C THR A 46 23.53 13.53 3.68
N TYR A 47 23.14 14.62 3.02
CA TYR A 47 21.93 15.39 3.32
C TYR A 47 20.77 14.88 2.48
N GLY A 48 19.57 14.83 3.05
CA GLY A 48 18.36 14.45 2.36
C GLY A 48 17.12 14.53 3.22
N THR A 49 15.97 14.24 2.67
CA THR A 49 14.71 14.17 3.40
C THR A 49 14.48 12.78 3.97
N ASN A 50 13.74 12.68 5.09
CA ASN A 50 13.33 11.43 5.71
C ASN A 50 12.62 10.50 4.71
N ASN A 51 11.74 11.06 3.87
CA ASN A 51 11.01 10.31 2.85
C ASN A 51 11.95 9.64 1.85
N GLU A 52 12.91 10.38 1.28
CA GLU A 52 13.83 9.82 0.29
C GLU A 52 14.71 8.71 0.86
N TYR A 53 15.21 8.86 2.08
CA TYR A 53 15.96 7.81 2.76
C TYR A 53 15.13 6.53 2.93
N GLY A 54 13.88 6.68 3.39
CA GLY A 54 13.00 5.54 3.60
C GLY A 54 12.58 4.88 2.29
N PHE A 55 12.28 5.64 1.25
CA PHE A 55 11.97 5.09 -0.07
C PHE A 55 13.18 4.43 -0.72
N ASP A 56 14.38 4.99 -0.60
CA ASP A 56 15.60 4.35 -1.09
C ASP A 56 15.87 3.03 -0.37
N TYR A 57 15.63 2.98 0.95
CA TYR A 57 15.71 1.74 1.71
C TYR A 57 14.74 0.68 1.20
N LEU A 58 13.48 1.05 0.94
CA LEU A 58 12.51 0.11 0.38
C LEU A 58 12.93 -0.37 -1.02
N ARG A 59 13.39 0.53 -1.88
CA ARG A 59 13.89 0.19 -3.22
C ARG A 59 15.10 -0.75 -3.16
N ASP A 60 16.03 -0.51 -2.25
CA ASP A 60 17.22 -1.36 -2.05
C ASP A 60 16.86 -2.77 -1.59
N ASN A 61 15.79 -2.92 -0.79
CA ASN A 61 15.28 -4.23 -0.37
C ASN A 61 14.51 -4.96 -1.46
N MET A 62 14.11 -4.27 -2.52
CA MET A 62 13.48 -4.85 -3.70
C MET A 62 14.47 -5.11 -4.85
N ALA A 63 15.73 -4.72 -4.69
CA ALA A 63 16.78 -4.88 -5.70
C ALA A 63 17.09 -6.37 -5.93
N PHE A 64 17.27 -6.74 -7.20
CA PHE A 64 17.62 -8.12 -7.59
C PHE A 64 19.10 -8.43 -7.43
N SER A 65 19.95 -7.39 -7.41
CA SER A 65 21.38 -7.54 -7.22
C SER A 65 21.97 -6.47 -6.28
N PRO A 66 23.11 -6.74 -5.62
CA PRO A 66 23.76 -5.76 -4.73
C PRO A 66 24.15 -4.46 -5.45
N GLU A 67 24.47 -4.54 -6.75
CA GLU A 67 24.89 -3.40 -7.58
C GLU A 67 23.75 -2.40 -7.85
N GLU A 68 22.50 -2.85 -7.73
CA GLU A 68 21.32 -1.99 -7.87
C GLU A 68 21.06 -1.14 -6.63
N ARG A 69 21.60 -1.53 -5.49
CA ARG A 69 21.42 -0.80 -4.24
C ARG A 69 22.14 0.54 -4.29
N VAL A 70 21.55 1.53 -3.65
CA VAL A 70 22.09 2.88 -3.58
C VAL A 70 22.63 3.26 -2.20
N GLN A 71 22.02 2.74 -1.13
CA GLN A 71 22.41 3.05 0.24
C GLN A 71 23.63 2.22 0.68
N ARG A 72 24.44 2.80 1.55
CA ARG A 72 25.46 2.14 2.33
C ARG A 72 24.93 1.71 3.70
N LYS A 73 25.79 1.18 4.57
CA LYS A 73 25.46 0.83 5.94
C LYS A 73 24.86 2.03 6.71
N LEU A 74 23.77 1.78 7.42
CA LEU A 74 23.05 2.77 8.22
C LEU A 74 23.79 2.97 9.56
N HIS A 75 24.86 3.77 9.55
CA HIS A 75 25.72 3.93 10.72
C HIS A 75 25.19 5.02 11.67
N TYR A 76 24.94 6.24 11.19
CA TYR A 76 24.52 7.36 12.00
C TYR A 76 23.48 8.22 11.27
N ALA A 77 22.41 8.57 11.95
CA ALA A 77 21.43 9.54 11.48
C ALA A 77 21.29 10.69 12.47
N LEU A 78 21.32 11.92 11.94
CA LEU A 78 20.97 13.13 12.65
C LEU A 78 19.68 13.69 12.05
N VAL A 79 18.59 13.68 12.83
CA VAL A 79 17.25 14.03 12.37
C VAL A 79 16.88 15.42 12.86
N ASP A 80 16.59 16.33 11.90
CA ASP A 80 16.07 17.65 12.18
C ASP A 80 14.54 17.58 12.36
N GLU A 81 13.97 18.42 13.22
CA GLU A 81 12.57 18.35 13.64
C GLU A 81 12.18 16.92 14.09
N VAL A 82 13.00 16.39 14.98
CA VAL A 82 12.98 14.97 15.34
C VAL A 82 11.67 14.52 16.02
N ASP A 83 10.99 15.39 16.72
CA ASP A 83 9.66 15.14 17.30
C ASP A 83 8.61 14.87 16.22
N SER A 84 8.55 15.70 15.20
CA SER A 84 7.63 15.48 14.08
C SER A 84 7.87 14.13 13.40
N ILE A 85 9.11 13.75 13.15
CA ILE A 85 9.46 12.54 12.40
C ILE A 85 9.37 11.28 13.24
N LEU A 86 9.87 11.31 14.48
CA LEU A 86 10.01 10.12 15.32
C LEU A 86 8.87 9.94 16.33
N ILE A 87 8.02 10.94 16.54
CA ILE A 87 6.85 10.87 17.42
C ILE A 87 5.57 11.05 16.60
N ASP A 88 5.30 12.23 16.06
CA ASP A 88 4.03 12.54 15.40
C ASP A 88 3.78 11.66 14.16
N GLU A 89 4.75 11.55 13.28
CA GLU A 89 4.67 10.78 12.04
C GLU A 89 5.31 9.38 12.15
N ALA A 90 5.71 8.97 13.35
CA ALA A 90 6.48 7.74 13.58
C ALA A 90 5.83 6.49 12.96
N ARG A 91 4.51 6.39 13.01
CA ARG A 91 3.71 5.26 12.53
C ARG A 91 3.20 5.44 11.09
N THR A 92 3.46 6.57 10.47
CA THR A 92 3.10 6.81 9.07
C THR A 92 3.91 5.89 8.17
N PRO A 93 3.29 5.02 7.37
CA PRO A 93 4.01 4.11 6.50
C PRO A 93 4.45 4.80 5.21
N LEU A 94 5.68 4.59 4.82
CA LEU A 94 6.13 4.74 3.44
C LEU A 94 5.75 3.47 2.69
N ILE A 95 5.10 3.60 1.54
CA ILE A 95 4.56 2.47 0.79
C ILE A 95 5.02 2.57 -0.66
N ILE A 96 5.58 1.47 -1.18
CA ILE A 96 5.78 1.29 -2.61
C ILE A 96 4.71 0.31 -3.09
N SER A 97 3.89 0.76 -4.04
CA SER A 97 2.88 -0.06 -4.68
C SER A 97 3.27 -0.31 -6.14
N GLY A 98 2.91 -1.47 -6.64
CA GLY A 98 3.05 -1.84 -8.04
C GLY A 98 1.81 -2.56 -8.54
N PRO A 99 1.67 -2.73 -9.87
CA PRO A 99 0.57 -3.49 -10.42
C PRO A 99 0.64 -4.93 -9.90
N ALA A 100 -0.52 -5.47 -9.50
CA ALA A 100 -0.68 -6.90 -9.30
C ALA A 100 -0.52 -7.63 -10.63
N GLU A 101 -0.34 -8.96 -10.58
CA GLU A 101 -0.40 -9.78 -11.79
C GLU A 101 -1.67 -9.47 -12.56
N ASP A 102 -1.56 -9.44 -13.90
CA ASP A 102 -2.71 -9.18 -14.77
C ASP A 102 -3.69 -10.34 -14.71
N SER A 103 -4.69 -10.20 -13.87
CA SER A 103 -5.80 -11.14 -13.74
C SER A 103 -7.04 -10.75 -14.56
N SER A 104 -6.94 -9.75 -15.43
CA SER A 104 -8.08 -9.20 -16.18
C SER A 104 -8.78 -10.26 -17.03
N GLU A 105 -8.04 -11.16 -17.67
CA GLU A 105 -8.59 -12.29 -18.44
C GLU A 105 -9.36 -13.27 -17.55
N MET A 106 -8.93 -13.48 -16.32
CA MET A 106 -9.62 -14.35 -15.37
C MET A 106 -10.97 -13.79 -14.96
N TYR A 107 -11.03 -12.46 -14.66
CA TYR A 107 -12.30 -11.80 -14.37
C TYR A 107 -13.28 -11.88 -15.54
N LYS A 108 -12.83 -11.72 -16.78
CA LYS A 108 -13.69 -11.85 -17.97
C LYS A 108 -14.23 -13.26 -18.12
N LYS A 109 -13.39 -14.28 -17.99
CA LYS A 109 -13.78 -15.68 -18.10
C LYS A 109 -14.77 -16.09 -17.00
N VAL A 110 -14.49 -15.74 -15.76
CA VAL A 110 -15.38 -16.03 -14.63
C VAL A 110 -16.71 -15.27 -14.77
N ASN A 111 -16.70 -14.05 -15.29
CA ASN A 111 -17.93 -13.28 -15.51
C ASN A 111 -18.95 -14.00 -16.40
N VAL A 112 -18.49 -14.78 -17.39
CA VAL A 112 -19.37 -15.49 -18.32
C VAL A 112 -20.17 -16.61 -17.65
N ILE A 113 -19.65 -17.23 -16.60
CA ILE A 113 -20.33 -18.35 -15.93
C ILE A 113 -21.41 -17.89 -14.93
N ILE A 114 -21.32 -16.68 -14.39
CA ILE A 114 -22.23 -16.20 -13.33
C ILE A 114 -23.72 -16.19 -13.74
N PRO A 115 -24.10 -15.78 -14.97
CA PRO A 115 -25.50 -15.80 -15.40
C PRO A 115 -26.18 -17.19 -15.42
N HIS A 116 -25.40 -18.29 -15.36
CA HIS A 116 -25.90 -19.65 -15.29
C HIS A 116 -26.31 -20.07 -13.87
N LEU A 117 -25.95 -19.28 -12.84
CA LEU A 117 -26.26 -19.56 -11.45
C LEU A 117 -27.63 -18.99 -11.09
N VAL A 118 -28.43 -19.74 -10.34
CA VAL A 118 -29.78 -19.39 -9.90
C VAL A 118 -29.76 -19.12 -8.40
N ARG A 119 -30.33 -17.98 -7.99
CA ARG A 119 -30.50 -17.62 -6.58
C ARG A 119 -31.56 -18.50 -5.92
N GLN A 120 -31.30 -18.91 -4.67
CA GLN A 120 -32.32 -19.47 -3.77
C GLN A 120 -32.67 -18.48 -2.66
N GLU A 121 -33.81 -18.74 -2.01
CA GLU A 121 -34.43 -17.81 -1.06
C GLU A 121 -33.64 -17.70 0.25
N LYS A 122 -33.09 -18.82 0.72
CA LYS A 122 -32.35 -18.90 2.00
C LYS A 122 -31.15 -19.84 1.85
N GLU A 123 -30.18 -19.70 2.76
CA GLU A 123 -29.08 -20.62 2.90
C GLU A 123 -29.56 -22.03 3.28
N ASP A 124 -28.87 -23.06 2.79
CA ASP A 124 -29.20 -24.44 3.14
C ASP A 124 -28.94 -24.69 4.63
N SER A 125 -29.85 -25.39 5.28
CA SER A 125 -29.81 -25.72 6.69
C SER A 125 -30.43 -27.10 6.95
N ASP A 126 -30.36 -27.59 8.17
CA ASP A 126 -30.99 -28.86 8.57
C ASP A 126 -32.49 -28.91 8.29
N THR A 127 -33.14 -27.74 8.20
CA THR A 127 -34.58 -27.58 8.00
C THR A 127 -35.00 -27.05 6.64
N PHE A 128 -34.03 -26.63 5.80
CA PHE A 128 -34.26 -26.08 4.47
C PHE A 128 -33.18 -26.50 3.51
N GLN A 129 -33.56 -27.15 2.41
CA GLN A 129 -32.70 -27.44 1.27
C GLN A 129 -33.35 -26.85 0.02
N GLY A 130 -32.68 -25.83 -0.56
CA GLY A 130 -33.12 -25.18 -1.79
C GLY A 130 -32.64 -25.92 -3.05
N GLU A 131 -33.18 -25.51 -4.20
CA GLU A 131 -32.74 -26.02 -5.51
C GLU A 131 -31.78 -25.03 -6.22
N GLY A 132 -31.50 -23.89 -5.62
CA GLY A 132 -30.63 -22.87 -6.19
C GLY A 132 -29.16 -23.14 -5.99
N HIS A 133 -28.35 -22.30 -6.61
CA HIS A 133 -26.91 -22.40 -6.65
C HIS A 133 -26.21 -21.45 -5.66
N PHE A 134 -26.91 -20.42 -5.18
CA PHE A 134 -26.41 -19.49 -4.19
C PHE A 134 -27.54 -18.83 -3.39
N SER A 135 -27.22 -18.40 -2.19
CA SER A 135 -28.08 -17.56 -1.34
C SER A 135 -27.43 -16.20 -1.09
N VAL A 136 -28.25 -15.22 -0.69
CA VAL A 136 -27.82 -13.83 -0.47
C VAL A 136 -28.28 -13.36 0.90
N ASP A 137 -27.34 -12.93 1.72
CA ASP A 137 -27.63 -12.13 2.91
C ASP A 137 -27.47 -10.64 2.56
N GLU A 138 -28.60 -9.96 2.34
CA GLU A 138 -28.62 -8.55 1.97
C GLU A 138 -28.15 -7.64 3.11
N LYS A 139 -28.33 -8.06 4.37
CA LYS A 139 -27.89 -7.28 5.54
C LYS A 139 -26.38 -7.35 5.73
N ALA A 140 -25.80 -8.54 5.59
CA ALA A 140 -24.36 -8.74 5.67
C ALA A 140 -23.63 -8.42 4.35
N ARG A 141 -24.37 -8.17 3.25
CA ARG A 141 -23.82 -8.02 1.88
C ARG A 141 -22.92 -9.19 1.49
N GLN A 142 -23.37 -10.40 1.80
CA GLN A 142 -22.65 -11.64 1.51
C GLN A 142 -23.44 -12.52 0.55
N VAL A 143 -22.69 -13.28 -0.24
CA VAL A 143 -23.23 -14.30 -1.14
C VAL A 143 -22.53 -15.62 -0.81
N THR A 144 -23.31 -16.66 -0.59
CA THR A 144 -22.82 -18.01 -0.27
C THR A 144 -23.24 -18.98 -1.37
N LEU A 145 -22.28 -19.70 -1.96
CA LEU A 145 -22.58 -20.80 -2.87
C LEU A 145 -23.11 -22.01 -2.09
N THR A 146 -24.12 -22.66 -2.63
CA THR A 146 -24.58 -23.97 -2.15
C THR A 146 -23.66 -25.08 -2.66
N GLU A 147 -23.77 -26.29 -2.10
CA GLU A 147 -23.04 -27.44 -2.62
C GLU A 147 -23.32 -27.68 -4.12
N ARG A 148 -24.59 -27.52 -4.55
CA ARG A 148 -24.99 -27.63 -5.96
C ARG A 148 -24.37 -26.49 -6.79
N GLY A 149 -24.30 -25.28 -6.21
CA GLY A 149 -23.65 -24.14 -6.84
C GLY A 149 -22.16 -24.37 -7.07
N LEU A 150 -21.48 -24.94 -6.10
CA LEU A 150 -20.06 -25.31 -6.23
C LEU A 150 -19.83 -26.30 -7.36
N VAL A 151 -20.62 -27.40 -7.39
CA VAL A 151 -20.52 -28.40 -8.45
C VAL A 151 -20.76 -27.80 -9.84
N LEU A 152 -21.80 -26.95 -9.97
CA LEU A 152 -22.08 -26.29 -11.25
C LEU A 152 -20.96 -25.32 -11.66
N VAL A 153 -20.43 -24.56 -10.72
CA VAL A 153 -19.31 -23.63 -11.00
C VAL A 153 -18.08 -24.42 -11.45
N GLU A 154 -17.72 -25.52 -10.78
CA GLU A 154 -16.61 -26.39 -11.17
C GLU A 154 -16.81 -26.94 -12.59
N GLU A 155 -18.00 -27.46 -12.91
CA GLU A 155 -18.35 -27.97 -14.27
C GLU A 155 -18.21 -26.86 -15.33
N LEU A 156 -18.69 -25.66 -15.04
CA LEU A 156 -18.59 -24.49 -15.95
C LEU A 156 -17.15 -24.06 -16.15
N LEU A 157 -16.34 -24.02 -15.08
CA LEU A 157 -14.92 -23.67 -15.15
C LEU A 157 -14.13 -24.69 -15.99
N VAL A 158 -14.42 -25.96 -15.85
CA VAL A 158 -13.83 -27.02 -16.70
C VAL A 158 -14.25 -26.84 -18.16
N LYS A 159 -15.54 -26.61 -18.41
CA LYS A 159 -16.05 -26.34 -19.77
C LYS A 159 -15.37 -25.17 -20.45
N GLU A 160 -15.13 -24.07 -19.71
CA GLU A 160 -14.42 -22.89 -20.20
C GLU A 160 -12.89 -23.06 -20.21
N LYS A 161 -12.38 -24.24 -19.89
CA LYS A 161 -10.94 -24.58 -19.84
C LYS A 161 -10.13 -23.70 -18.89
N ILE A 162 -10.74 -23.34 -17.78
CA ILE A 162 -10.13 -22.55 -16.72
C ILE A 162 -9.57 -23.45 -15.62
N MET A 163 -10.20 -24.63 -15.43
CA MET A 163 -9.86 -25.61 -14.42
C MET A 163 -9.77 -27.00 -15.06
N GLU A 164 -8.97 -27.90 -14.51
CA GLU A 164 -8.86 -29.27 -15.00
C GLU A 164 -9.97 -30.16 -14.42
N GLU A 165 -10.34 -31.22 -15.16
CA GLU A 165 -11.37 -32.15 -14.72
C GLU A 165 -10.91 -32.93 -13.47
N GLY A 166 -11.74 -32.92 -12.44
CA GLY A 166 -11.44 -33.56 -11.14
C GLY A 166 -10.75 -32.68 -10.12
N GLU A 167 -10.44 -31.45 -10.46
CA GLU A 167 -9.97 -30.47 -9.49
C GLU A 167 -11.14 -29.85 -8.70
N SER A 168 -10.88 -29.46 -7.46
CA SER A 168 -11.85 -28.72 -6.62
C SER A 168 -11.44 -27.27 -6.42
N LEU A 169 -12.42 -26.37 -6.36
CA LEU A 169 -12.23 -24.97 -6.01
C LEU A 169 -11.60 -24.77 -4.62
N TYR A 170 -11.78 -25.73 -3.71
CA TYR A 170 -11.17 -25.71 -2.39
C TYR A 170 -9.73 -26.23 -2.34
N SER A 171 -9.20 -26.70 -3.46
CA SER A 171 -7.78 -27.08 -3.53
C SER A 171 -6.88 -25.85 -3.30
N PRO A 172 -5.74 -25.99 -2.60
CA PRO A 172 -4.85 -24.86 -2.31
C PRO A 172 -4.41 -24.06 -3.54
N GLY A 173 -4.28 -24.71 -4.70
CA GLY A 173 -3.96 -24.07 -5.98
C GLY A 173 -5.10 -23.23 -6.58
N ASN A 174 -6.35 -23.49 -6.17
CA ASN A 174 -7.55 -22.88 -6.75
C ASN A 174 -8.21 -21.82 -5.84
N ILE A 175 -7.58 -21.47 -4.72
CA ILE A 175 -8.11 -20.45 -3.77
C ILE A 175 -8.35 -19.10 -4.48
N MET A 176 -7.44 -18.70 -5.38
CA MET A 176 -7.60 -17.47 -6.16
C MET A 176 -8.79 -17.54 -7.12
N MET A 177 -9.06 -18.73 -7.67
CA MET A 177 -10.23 -18.97 -8.52
C MET A 177 -11.54 -18.80 -7.75
N MET A 178 -11.62 -19.38 -6.56
CA MET A 178 -12.77 -19.18 -5.65
C MET A 178 -12.98 -17.69 -5.33
N HIS A 179 -11.88 -16.96 -5.12
CA HIS A 179 -11.94 -15.51 -4.90
C HIS A 179 -12.55 -14.77 -6.12
N HIS A 180 -12.10 -15.08 -7.34
CA HIS A 180 -12.66 -14.48 -8.56
C HIS A 180 -14.14 -14.83 -8.76
N VAL A 181 -14.54 -16.07 -8.51
CA VAL A 181 -15.94 -16.50 -8.58
C VAL A 181 -16.80 -15.73 -7.58
N THR A 182 -16.35 -15.64 -6.34
CA THR A 182 -17.07 -14.92 -5.28
C THR A 182 -17.19 -13.43 -5.60
N ALA A 183 -16.11 -12.78 -6.07
CA ALA A 183 -16.14 -11.38 -6.47
C ALA A 183 -17.10 -11.14 -7.65
N ALA A 184 -17.08 -12.01 -8.65
CA ALA A 184 -17.98 -11.91 -9.80
C ALA A 184 -19.45 -12.12 -9.41
N LEU A 185 -19.73 -13.09 -8.54
CA LEU A 185 -21.08 -13.34 -8.04
C LEU A 185 -21.60 -12.16 -7.22
N ARG A 186 -20.78 -11.60 -6.33
CA ARG A 186 -21.11 -10.37 -5.58
C ARG A 186 -21.40 -9.20 -6.52
N ALA A 187 -20.58 -8.99 -7.55
CA ALA A 187 -20.75 -7.91 -8.53
C ALA A 187 -22.08 -7.99 -9.26
N HIS A 188 -22.52 -9.21 -9.63
CA HIS A 188 -23.78 -9.42 -10.33
C HIS A 188 -25.02 -9.27 -9.44
N VAL A 189 -24.91 -9.71 -8.19
CA VAL A 189 -26.06 -9.90 -7.31
C VAL A 189 -26.29 -8.73 -6.36
N LEU A 190 -25.22 -8.13 -5.84
CA LEU A 190 -25.27 -7.11 -4.79
C LEU A 190 -25.05 -5.69 -5.30
N PHE A 191 -24.55 -5.52 -6.53
CA PHE A 191 -24.20 -4.21 -7.06
C PHE A 191 -24.96 -3.92 -8.35
N THR A 192 -25.75 -2.85 -8.33
CA THR A 192 -26.65 -2.47 -9.42
C THR A 192 -26.15 -1.18 -10.06
N ARG A 193 -26.07 -1.20 -11.41
CA ARG A 193 -25.76 -0.02 -12.20
C ARG A 193 -26.82 1.08 -11.97
N ASP A 194 -26.34 2.32 -11.95
CA ASP A 194 -27.13 3.55 -11.70
C ASP A 194 -27.71 3.64 -10.28
N VAL A 195 -27.32 2.72 -9.38
CA VAL A 195 -27.63 2.74 -7.94
C VAL A 195 -26.33 2.76 -7.15
N ASP A 196 -25.53 1.70 -7.22
CA ASP A 196 -24.26 1.57 -6.48
C ASP A 196 -23.07 2.16 -7.24
N TYR A 197 -23.18 2.24 -8.57
CA TYR A 197 -22.14 2.79 -9.45
C TYR A 197 -22.75 3.27 -10.77
N ILE A 198 -21.99 4.12 -11.47
CA ILE A 198 -22.25 4.52 -12.85
C ILE A 198 -21.11 4.09 -13.76
N VAL A 199 -21.38 3.95 -15.05
CA VAL A 199 -20.35 3.77 -16.08
C VAL A 199 -20.26 5.06 -16.88
N LYS A 200 -19.09 5.70 -16.83
CA LYS A 200 -18.83 6.96 -17.54
C LYS A 200 -17.42 6.94 -18.13
N ASP A 201 -17.31 7.35 -19.39
CA ASP A 201 -16.04 7.43 -20.12
C ASP A 201 -15.23 6.10 -20.15
N GLY A 202 -15.94 4.95 -20.09
CA GLY A 202 -15.33 3.62 -20.05
C GLY A 202 -14.85 3.18 -18.66
N GLU A 203 -15.17 3.91 -17.61
CA GLU A 203 -14.80 3.62 -16.24
C GLU A 203 -16.02 3.39 -15.35
N VAL A 204 -15.86 2.50 -14.35
CA VAL A 204 -16.83 2.29 -13.27
C VAL A 204 -16.54 3.29 -12.16
N ILE A 205 -17.52 4.12 -11.83
CA ILE A 205 -17.42 5.15 -10.78
C ILE A 205 -18.43 4.83 -9.67
N ILE A 206 -17.95 4.70 -8.45
CA ILE A 206 -18.79 4.39 -7.27
C ILE A 206 -19.72 5.55 -6.97
N VAL A 207 -20.97 5.24 -6.61
CA VAL A 207 -21.95 6.19 -6.06
C VAL A 207 -22.04 5.97 -4.56
N ASP A 208 -21.91 7.04 -3.80
CA ASP A 208 -22.05 7.00 -2.34
C ASP A 208 -23.52 6.77 -1.95
N GLU A 209 -23.79 5.73 -1.19
CA GLU A 209 -25.13 5.27 -0.81
C GLU A 209 -25.92 6.34 -0.02
N HIS A 210 -25.23 7.18 0.76
CA HIS A 210 -25.89 8.16 1.62
C HIS A 210 -26.11 9.51 0.94
N THR A 211 -25.19 9.92 0.08
CA THR A 211 -25.22 11.25 -0.54
C THR A 211 -25.60 11.23 -2.01
N GLY A 212 -25.58 10.07 -2.67
CA GLY A 212 -25.78 9.94 -4.11
C GLY A 212 -24.67 10.60 -4.97
N ARG A 213 -23.55 10.98 -4.34
CA ARG A 213 -22.42 11.60 -5.04
C ARG A 213 -21.50 10.57 -5.65
N THR A 214 -20.97 10.86 -6.82
CA THR A 214 -19.93 10.04 -7.45
C THR A 214 -18.60 10.20 -6.75
N MET A 215 -17.94 9.09 -6.46
CA MET A 215 -16.64 9.03 -5.80
C MET A 215 -15.55 8.68 -6.81
N GLN A 216 -15.08 9.67 -7.55
CA GLN A 216 -14.06 9.51 -8.57
C GLN A 216 -12.72 9.09 -7.97
N GLY A 217 -12.05 8.11 -8.58
CA GLY A 217 -10.75 7.58 -8.11
C GLY A 217 -10.85 6.58 -6.95
N ARG A 218 -12.04 6.37 -6.38
CA ARG A 218 -12.27 5.35 -5.37
C ARG A 218 -12.62 4.01 -6.01
N ARG A 219 -12.10 2.92 -5.46
CA ARG A 219 -12.35 1.56 -5.95
C ARG A 219 -12.73 0.65 -4.78
N TRP A 220 -13.62 -0.31 -5.03
CA TRP A 220 -13.87 -1.39 -4.07
C TRP A 220 -12.66 -2.32 -4.00
N SER A 221 -12.39 -2.85 -2.82
CA SER A 221 -11.32 -3.82 -2.55
C SER A 221 -11.71 -5.25 -2.95
N ASP A 222 -10.78 -6.15 -2.75
CA ASP A 222 -10.97 -7.61 -2.86
C ASP A 222 -11.46 -8.07 -4.24
N GLY A 223 -10.97 -7.45 -5.31
CA GLY A 223 -11.32 -7.81 -6.68
C GLY A 223 -12.74 -7.44 -7.10
N LEU A 224 -13.54 -6.85 -6.22
CA LEU A 224 -14.93 -6.51 -6.52
C LEU A 224 -15.03 -5.46 -7.63
N HIS A 225 -14.17 -4.43 -7.61
CA HIS A 225 -14.20 -3.39 -8.63
C HIS A 225 -13.90 -3.96 -10.02
N GLN A 226 -12.88 -4.82 -10.12
CA GLN A 226 -12.52 -5.53 -11.35
C GLN A 226 -13.65 -6.46 -11.82
N ALA A 227 -14.34 -7.11 -10.89
CA ALA A 227 -15.50 -7.95 -11.22
C ALA A 227 -16.68 -7.12 -11.77
N VAL A 228 -16.90 -5.91 -11.26
CA VAL A 228 -17.91 -4.98 -11.80
C VAL A 228 -17.47 -4.46 -13.17
N GLU A 229 -16.19 -4.12 -13.37
CA GLU A 229 -15.64 -3.75 -14.67
C GLU A 229 -15.84 -4.87 -15.70
N ALA A 230 -15.59 -6.14 -15.32
CA ALA A 230 -15.86 -7.30 -16.15
C ALA A 230 -17.35 -7.45 -16.49
N LYS A 231 -18.23 -7.29 -15.49
CA LYS A 231 -19.69 -7.32 -15.67
C LYS A 231 -20.18 -6.28 -16.67
N GLU A 232 -19.64 -5.07 -16.63
CA GLU A 232 -20.02 -3.96 -17.53
C GLU A 232 -19.27 -3.98 -18.86
N GLY A 233 -18.31 -4.90 -19.05
CA GLY A 233 -17.53 -5.02 -20.28
C GLY A 233 -16.61 -3.83 -20.57
N VAL A 234 -16.22 -3.09 -19.53
CA VAL A 234 -15.23 -2.01 -19.63
C VAL A 234 -13.82 -2.54 -19.41
N GLU A 235 -12.81 -1.69 -19.64
CA GLU A 235 -11.42 -2.06 -19.39
C GLU A 235 -11.19 -2.34 -17.90
N ILE A 236 -10.65 -3.53 -17.59
CA ILE A 236 -10.37 -3.93 -16.23
C ILE A 236 -9.02 -3.36 -15.82
N GLN A 237 -9.01 -2.49 -14.81
CA GLN A 237 -7.80 -1.92 -14.28
C GLN A 237 -7.19 -2.83 -13.22
N ASN A 238 -5.88 -3.06 -13.32
CA ASN A 238 -5.17 -3.88 -12.35
C ASN A 238 -5.20 -3.23 -10.95
N GLU A 239 -5.34 -4.04 -9.94
CA GLU A 239 -5.17 -3.61 -8.56
C GLU A 239 -3.71 -3.28 -8.29
N ASN A 240 -3.47 -2.20 -7.55
CA ASN A 240 -2.14 -1.93 -7.05
C ASN A 240 -1.90 -2.75 -5.77
N GLN A 241 -0.84 -3.52 -5.79
CA GLN A 241 -0.41 -4.32 -4.66
C GLN A 241 0.70 -3.60 -3.90
N THR A 242 0.62 -3.60 -2.56
CA THR A 242 1.73 -3.10 -1.74
C THR A 242 2.92 -4.06 -1.87
N LEU A 243 3.99 -3.60 -2.50
CA LEU A 243 5.21 -4.37 -2.72
C LEU A 243 6.15 -4.27 -1.51
N ALA A 244 6.24 -3.09 -0.91
CA ALA A 244 7.08 -2.85 0.26
C ALA A 244 6.52 -1.71 1.10
N SER A 245 6.68 -1.80 2.42
CA SER A 245 6.32 -0.73 3.34
C SER A 245 7.23 -0.70 4.55
N ILE A 246 7.47 0.50 5.11
CA ILE A 246 8.17 0.71 6.36
C ILE A 246 7.65 1.99 7.02
N THR A 247 7.57 2.03 8.34
CA THR A 247 7.29 3.25 9.10
C THR A 247 8.60 4.01 9.39
N PHE A 248 8.52 5.33 9.61
CA PHE A 248 9.70 6.10 10.03
C PHE A 248 10.31 5.55 11.30
N GLN A 249 9.49 5.18 12.28
CA GLN A 249 9.96 4.56 13.52
C GLN A 249 10.82 3.33 13.26
N ASN A 250 10.38 2.42 12.40
CA ASN A 250 11.12 1.20 12.11
C ASN A 250 12.37 1.49 11.29
N TYR A 251 12.30 2.43 10.33
CA TYR A 251 13.44 2.78 9.52
C TYR A 251 14.57 3.40 10.35
N PHE A 252 14.30 4.43 11.15
CA PHE A 252 15.34 5.09 11.94
C PHE A 252 15.93 4.22 13.07
N ARG A 253 15.20 3.22 13.51
CA ARG A 253 15.74 2.20 14.46
C ARG A 253 16.76 1.26 13.85
N LEU A 254 16.93 1.23 12.53
CA LEU A 254 17.95 0.46 11.84
C LEU A 254 19.34 1.09 11.94
N TYR A 255 19.42 2.37 12.23
CA TYR A 255 20.69 3.05 12.40
C TYR A 255 21.39 2.61 13.70
N GLU A 256 22.72 2.41 13.64
CA GLU A 256 23.53 2.07 14.81
C GLU A 256 23.56 3.22 15.83
N LYS A 257 23.57 4.46 15.33
CA LYS A 257 23.51 5.68 16.13
C LYS A 257 22.42 6.59 15.60
N LEU A 258 21.66 7.15 16.51
CA LEU A 258 20.58 8.08 16.23
C LEU A 258 20.73 9.32 17.10
N ALA A 259 20.53 10.49 16.53
CA ALA A 259 20.39 11.74 17.25
C ALA A 259 19.39 12.64 16.53
N GLY A 260 18.93 13.67 17.20
CA GLY A 260 17.99 14.62 16.60
C GLY A 260 18.03 15.97 17.26
N MET A 261 17.35 16.92 16.65
CA MET A 261 17.20 18.29 17.12
C MET A 261 15.75 18.72 16.94
N THR A 262 15.24 19.43 17.91
CA THR A 262 13.94 20.13 17.83
C THR A 262 13.85 21.21 18.90
N GLY A 263 12.93 22.16 18.72
CA GLY A 263 12.60 23.16 19.73
C GLY A 263 11.69 22.64 20.84
N THR A 264 11.11 21.45 20.73
CA THR A 264 10.01 20.94 21.58
C THR A 264 10.25 19.55 22.16
N ALA A 265 11.50 19.05 22.19
CA ALA A 265 11.82 17.69 22.65
C ALA A 265 11.50 17.41 24.13
N ASP A 266 11.43 18.45 24.96
CA ASP A 266 11.26 18.27 26.42
C ASP A 266 9.90 17.64 26.77
N THR A 267 8.86 17.96 26.03
CA THR A 267 7.52 17.37 26.22
C THR A 267 7.47 15.89 25.86
N GLU A 268 8.29 15.43 24.93
CA GLU A 268 8.33 14.08 24.38
C GLU A 268 9.52 13.24 24.89
N ALA A 269 10.24 13.75 25.91
CA ALA A 269 11.47 13.14 26.45
C ALA A 269 11.27 11.66 26.86
N PHE A 270 10.12 11.33 27.43
CA PHE A 270 9.79 9.96 27.81
C PHE A 270 9.68 9.02 26.60
N GLU A 271 9.06 9.46 25.52
CA GLU A 271 8.90 8.66 24.31
C GLU A 271 10.24 8.48 23.60
N PHE A 272 11.07 9.50 23.50
CA PHE A 272 12.42 9.39 22.97
C PHE A 272 13.25 8.37 23.74
N SER A 273 13.19 8.38 25.07
CA SER A 273 13.91 7.42 25.90
C SER A 273 13.34 6.01 25.77
N SER A 274 12.02 5.86 25.83
CA SER A 274 11.38 4.52 25.84
C SER A 274 11.51 3.79 24.50
N ILE A 275 11.30 4.49 23.37
CA ILE A 275 11.24 3.91 22.04
C ILE A 275 12.62 3.85 21.37
N TYR A 276 13.38 4.97 21.43
CA TYR A 276 14.63 5.14 20.68
C TYR A 276 15.89 5.08 21.54
N LYS A 277 15.75 5.02 22.87
CA LYS A 277 16.86 5.06 23.82
C LYS A 277 17.69 6.35 23.72
N LEU A 278 17.01 7.45 23.43
CA LEU A 278 17.61 8.77 23.32
C LEU A 278 17.33 9.59 24.57
N ASP A 279 18.39 10.21 25.12
CA ASP A 279 18.26 11.19 26.20
C ASP A 279 18.01 12.58 25.64
N THR A 280 17.09 13.31 26.27
CA THR A 280 16.80 14.70 25.89
C THR A 280 17.66 15.65 26.69
N VAL A 281 18.40 16.51 25.99
CA VAL A 281 19.26 17.53 26.61
C VAL A 281 18.79 18.91 26.16
N VAL A 282 18.42 19.74 27.12
CA VAL A 282 18.02 21.12 26.86
C VAL A 282 19.28 21.98 26.71
N VAL A 283 19.49 22.54 25.51
CA VAL A 283 20.59 23.47 25.24
C VAL A 283 20.13 24.89 25.60
N PRO A 284 20.77 25.55 26.57
CA PRO A 284 20.36 26.88 26.96
C PRO A 284 20.61 27.91 25.85
N THR A 285 19.80 28.96 25.80
CA THR A 285 19.98 30.06 24.87
C THR A 285 21.31 30.80 25.13
N ASN A 286 22.00 31.20 24.05
CA ASN A 286 23.24 31.95 24.13
C ASN A 286 23.04 33.33 24.77
N ARG A 287 21.87 33.95 24.62
CA ARG A 287 21.51 35.24 25.19
C ARG A 287 20.17 35.16 25.92
N PRO A 288 19.95 35.92 27.02
CA PRO A 288 18.66 35.98 27.69
C PRO A 288 17.54 36.34 26.70
N MET A 289 16.39 35.67 26.83
CA MET A 289 15.22 36.03 26.05
C MET A 289 14.62 37.34 26.61
N ILE A 290 14.61 38.39 25.81
CA ILE A 290 14.09 39.72 26.17
C ILE A 290 12.83 40.09 25.38
N ARG A 291 12.30 39.19 24.57
CA ARG A 291 11.03 39.39 23.86
C ARG A 291 9.87 39.38 24.87
N LYS A 292 8.96 40.35 24.73
CA LYS A 292 7.70 40.40 25.49
C LYS A 292 6.60 39.68 24.74
#